data_375fd348e5e4c80e37b2a2694cfe38f2
#
_entry.id   375fd348e5e4c80e37b2a2694cfe38f2
#
_cell.length_a   1.000
_cell.length_b   1.000
_cell.length_c   1.000
_cell.angle_alpha   90.00
_cell.angle_beta   90.00
_cell.angle_gamma   90.00
#
_symmetry.space_group_name_H-M   'P 1'
#
loop_
_entity.id
_entity.type
_entity.pdbx_description
1 polymer ?
#
loop_
_entity_poly.entity_id
_entity_poly.type
_entity_poly.pdbx_seq_one_letter_code
_entity_poly.pdbx_strand_id
1 'polypeptide(L)'
;MSLHREINFEAEIAQHLGTHGWLYAEGDAAAYDRARAVFPADLLAWVQDSQPDAWEVLQKNHGTSAADTLLNRLRAQLDQRGTLGVLRYGIDLLGLRKPLQLAQFKPALALNPEILTRYKANRLRVVRQLRYSLHHENSIDLVLFLNGLPVAT
;
A
#
# COMPACT_ATOMS: atom_id res chain seq x y z
N MET A 1 6.05 18.57 25.39
CA MET A 1 6.95 18.90 24.26
C MET A 1 6.37 20.09 23.51
N SER A 2 7.18 21.05 23.06
CA SER A 2 6.61 22.13 22.26
C SER A 2 6.25 21.62 20.85
N LEU A 3 5.20 22.14 20.27
CA LEU A 3 4.73 21.77 18.92
C LEU A 3 5.86 21.78 17.87
N HIS A 4 6.77 22.74 17.95
CA HIS A 4 7.93 22.83 17.05
C HIS A 4 8.92 21.66 17.20
N ARG A 5 9.09 21.12 18.40
CA ARG A 5 9.97 19.95 18.62
C ARG A 5 9.34 18.68 18.07
N GLU A 6 8.03 18.55 18.20
CA GLU A 6 7.27 17.42 17.71
C GLU A 6 7.31 17.35 16.18
N ILE A 7 7.03 18.47 15.51
CA ILE A 7 7.09 18.57 14.03
C ILE A 7 8.50 18.27 13.51
N ASN A 8 9.55 18.76 14.19
CA ASN A 8 10.93 18.48 13.81
C ASN A 8 11.27 17.00 13.98
N PHE A 9 10.81 16.37 15.06
CA PHE A 9 11.03 14.96 15.34
C PHE A 9 10.37 14.06 14.29
N GLU A 10 9.12 14.36 13.91
CA GLU A 10 8.44 13.65 12.80
C GLU A 10 9.22 13.78 11.48
N ALA A 11 9.70 15.00 11.18
CA ALA A 11 10.48 15.24 9.97
C ALA A 11 11.78 14.43 9.97
N GLU A 12 12.48 14.38 11.09
CA GLU A 12 13.70 13.58 11.25
C GLU A 12 13.45 12.09 11.04
N ILE A 13 12.38 11.55 11.62
CA ILE A 13 11.98 10.14 11.41
C ILE A 13 11.70 9.86 9.94
N ALA A 14 10.90 10.70 9.29
CA ALA A 14 10.54 10.51 7.89
C ALA A 14 11.78 10.58 6.97
N GLN A 15 12.67 11.52 7.20
CA GLN A 15 13.93 11.64 6.46
C GLN A 15 14.84 10.42 6.69
N HIS A 16 14.97 9.97 7.95
CA HIS A 16 15.75 8.79 8.28
C HIS A 16 15.23 7.54 7.55
N LEU A 17 13.93 7.30 7.58
CA LEU A 17 13.32 6.21 6.85
C LEU A 17 13.53 6.35 5.33
N GLY A 18 13.42 7.57 4.79
CA GLY A 18 13.68 7.85 3.37
C GLY A 18 15.09 7.50 2.92
N THR A 19 16.10 7.64 3.78
CA THR A 19 17.47 7.22 3.48
C THR A 19 17.71 5.72 3.68
N HIS A 20 16.73 4.98 4.23
CA HIS A 20 16.80 3.55 4.53
C HIS A 20 15.82 2.70 3.73
N GLY A 21 15.47 3.13 2.52
CA GLY A 21 14.69 2.35 1.58
C GLY A 21 13.17 2.59 1.64
N TRP A 22 12.70 3.51 2.47
CA TRP A 22 11.31 3.93 2.47
C TRP A 22 11.07 5.06 1.46
N LEU A 23 9.97 5.00 0.76
CA LEU A 23 9.52 6.10 -0.09
C LEU A 23 9.01 7.22 0.82
N TYR A 24 9.49 8.43 0.58
CA TYR A 24 9.04 9.63 1.27
C TYR A 24 9.18 10.84 0.35
N ALA A 25 8.11 11.60 0.24
CA ALA A 25 8.14 12.94 -0.34
C ALA A 25 7.22 13.85 0.45
N GLU A 26 7.62 15.11 0.59
CA GLU A 26 6.77 16.11 1.24
C GLU A 26 5.49 16.30 0.43
N GLY A 27 4.34 16.30 1.12
CA GLY A 27 3.03 16.43 0.46
C GLY A 27 2.41 15.12 -0.06
N ASP A 28 3.03 13.97 0.14
CA ASP A 28 2.51 12.66 -0.26
C ASP A 28 1.10 12.36 0.28
N ALA A 29 0.74 12.93 1.42
CA ALA A 29 -0.59 12.76 2.02
C ALA A 29 -1.74 13.14 1.08
N ALA A 30 -1.52 14.04 0.13
CA ALA A 30 -2.52 14.46 -0.84
C ALA A 30 -2.93 13.34 -1.83
N ALA A 31 -2.07 12.35 -2.05
CA ALA A 31 -2.32 11.23 -2.95
C ALA A 31 -3.03 10.04 -2.26
N TYR A 32 -3.30 10.14 -0.97
CA TYR A 32 -4.04 9.13 -0.23
C TYR A 32 -5.52 9.15 -0.57
N ASP A 33 -6.08 7.97 -0.86
CA ASP A 33 -7.52 7.80 -1.08
C ASP A 33 -8.22 7.55 0.25
N ARG A 34 -8.84 8.60 0.79
CA ARG A 34 -9.54 8.53 2.09
C ARG A 34 -10.75 7.60 2.05
N ALA A 35 -11.45 7.52 0.93
CA ALA A 35 -12.65 6.71 0.80
C ALA A 35 -12.35 5.22 0.83
N ARG A 36 -11.25 4.81 0.21
CA ARG A 36 -10.83 3.41 0.15
C ARG A 36 -9.78 3.06 1.20
N ALA A 37 -9.23 4.06 1.90
CA ALA A 37 -8.19 3.92 2.92
C ALA A 37 -6.90 3.26 2.40
N VAL A 38 -6.47 3.65 1.20
CA VAL A 38 -5.28 3.11 0.53
C VAL A 38 -4.49 4.23 -0.16
N PHE A 39 -3.25 3.92 -0.52
CA PHE A 39 -2.40 4.74 -1.38
C PHE A 39 -2.38 4.12 -2.79
N PRO A 40 -3.23 4.58 -3.72
CA PRO A 40 -3.51 3.85 -4.95
C PRO A 40 -2.29 3.66 -5.85
N ALA A 41 -1.45 4.69 -5.97
CA ALA A 41 -0.29 4.65 -6.85
C ALA A 41 0.67 3.51 -6.50
N ASP A 42 0.97 3.32 -5.23
CA ASP A 42 1.87 2.25 -4.78
C ASP A 42 1.23 0.87 -4.92
N LEU A 43 -0.06 0.76 -4.64
CA LEU A 43 -0.79 -0.49 -4.80
C LEU A 43 -0.81 -0.96 -6.26
N LEU A 44 -1.19 -0.07 -7.16
CA LEU A 44 -1.24 -0.39 -8.59
C LEU A 44 0.14 -0.72 -9.14
N ALA A 45 1.15 0.04 -8.75
CA ALA A 45 2.52 -0.24 -9.15
C ALA A 45 3.00 -1.60 -8.66
N TRP A 46 2.72 -1.97 -7.40
CA TRP A 46 3.02 -3.30 -6.87
C TRP A 46 2.36 -4.42 -7.70
N VAL A 47 1.07 -4.28 -7.99
CA VAL A 47 0.33 -5.30 -8.77
C VAL A 47 0.91 -5.44 -10.17
N GLN A 48 1.16 -4.32 -10.85
CA GLN A 48 1.71 -4.31 -12.21
C GLN A 48 3.13 -4.91 -12.26
N ASP A 49 3.97 -4.58 -11.30
CA ASP A 49 5.36 -5.04 -11.26
C ASP A 49 5.47 -6.51 -10.83
N SER A 50 4.67 -6.94 -9.85
CA SER A 50 4.79 -8.28 -9.27
C SER A 50 3.90 -9.34 -9.92
N GLN A 51 2.81 -8.93 -10.53
CA GLN A 51 1.78 -9.82 -11.10
C GLN A 51 1.24 -9.28 -12.44
N PRO A 52 2.09 -9.06 -13.45
CA PRO A 52 1.68 -8.47 -14.72
C PRO A 52 0.62 -9.29 -15.44
N ASP A 53 0.63 -10.61 -15.33
CA ASP A 53 -0.37 -11.48 -15.96
C ASP A 53 -1.76 -11.27 -15.35
N ALA A 54 -1.85 -11.13 -14.03
CA ALA A 54 -3.08 -10.82 -13.34
C ALA A 54 -3.61 -9.44 -13.73
N TRP A 55 -2.73 -8.45 -13.83
CA TRP A 55 -3.08 -7.11 -14.28
C TRP A 55 -3.63 -7.11 -15.72
N GLU A 56 -3.01 -7.87 -16.61
CA GLU A 56 -3.48 -8.02 -18.00
C GLU A 56 -4.89 -8.61 -18.06
N VAL A 57 -5.19 -9.62 -17.25
CA VAL A 57 -6.55 -10.19 -17.16
C VAL A 57 -7.55 -9.14 -16.68
N LEU A 58 -7.20 -8.35 -15.66
CA LEU A 58 -8.06 -7.27 -15.19
C LEU A 58 -8.32 -6.21 -16.26
N GLN A 59 -7.31 -5.83 -17.03
CA GLN A 59 -7.45 -4.87 -18.12
C GLN A 59 -8.31 -5.42 -19.25
N LYS A 60 -8.19 -6.68 -19.61
CA LYS A 60 -9.05 -7.33 -20.62
C LYS A 60 -10.51 -7.37 -20.19
N ASN A 61 -10.76 -7.62 -18.91
CA ASN A 61 -12.13 -7.75 -18.40
C ASN A 61 -12.81 -6.41 -18.13
N HIS A 62 -12.05 -5.38 -17.73
CA HIS A 62 -12.58 -4.11 -17.22
C HIS A 62 -12.10 -2.86 -17.97
N GLY A 63 -11.15 -3.00 -18.89
CA GLY A 63 -10.62 -1.88 -19.67
C GLY A 63 -10.06 -0.77 -18.78
N THR A 64 -10.51 0.46 -19.00
CA THR A 64 -10.09 1.64 -18.22
C THR A 64 -10.56 1.62 -16.76
N SER A 65 -11.53 0.78 -16.43
CA SER A 65 -12.06 0.61 -15.07
C SER A 65 -11.30 -0.41 -14.22
N ALA A 66 -10.26 -1.03 -14.76
CA ALA A 66 -9.51 -2.09 -14.08
C ALA A 66 -8.95 -1.62 -12.70
N ALA A 67 -8.37 -0.43 -12.64
CA ALA A 67 -7.83 0.13 -11.41
C ALA A 67 -8.92 0.34 -10.36
N ASP A 68 -10.03 0.98 -10.73
CA ASP A 68 -11.13 1.23 -9.80
C ASP A 68 -11.80 -0.07 -9.34
N THR A 69 -11.96 -1.03 -10.23
CA THR A 69 -12.50 -2.36 -9.89
C THR A 69 -11.63 -3.05 -8.85
N LEU A 70 -10.31 -3.05 -9.06
CA LEU A 70 -9.35 -3.59 -8.09
C LEU A 70 -9.47 -2.89 -6.72
N LEU A 71 -9.43 -1.57 -6.71
CA LEU A 71 -9.44 -0.77 -5.49
C LEU A 71 -10.76 -0.92 -4.71
N ASN A 72 -11.89 -0.95 -5.40
CA ASN A 72 -13.19 -1.16 -4.77
C ASN A 72 -13.32 -2.56 -4.19
N ARG A 73 -12.83 -3.58 -4.91
CA ARG A 73 -12.82 -4.95 -4.41
C ARG A 73 -11.90 -5.12 -3.21
N LEU A 74 -10.73 -4.48 -3.25
CA LEU A 74 -9.82 -4.45 -2.13
C LEU A 74 -10.48 -3.83 -0.89
N ARG A 75 -11.14 -2.69 -1.04
CA ARG A 75 -11.86 -2.05 0.07
C ARG A 75 -12.88 -2.98 0.69
N ALA A 76 -13.69 -3.64 -0.11
CA ALA A 76 -14.69 -4.59 0.38
C ALA A 76 -14.05 -5.75 1.17
N GLN A 77 -12.93 -6.27 0.70
CA GLN A 77 -12.25 -7.38 1.40
C GLN A 77 -11.48 -6.93 2.64
N LEU A 78 -10.95 -5.71 2.66
CA LEU A 78 -10.39 -5.11 3.87
C LEU A 78 -11.43 -5.01 4.98
N ASP A 79 -12.66 -4.64 4.65
CA ASP A 79 -13.77 -4.57 5.61
C ASP A 79 -14.17 -5.96 6.15
N GLN A 80 -14.05 -7.00 5.34
CA GLN A 80 -14.41 -8.37 5.71
C GLN A 80 -13.31 -9.11 6.48
N ARG A 81 -12.05 -8.96 6.08
CA ARG A 81 -10.92 -9.78 6.55
C ARG A 81 -9.91 -9.00 7.39
N GLY A 82 -9.94 -7.67 7.35
CA GLY A 82 -8.91 -6.81 7.92
C GLY A 82 -7.60 -6.80 7.13
N THR A 83 -6.73 -5.85 7.45
CA THR A 83 -5.47 -5.63 6.73
C THR A 83 -4.55 -6.85 6.76
N LEU A 84 -4.39 -7.49 7.93
CA LEU A 84 -3.51 -8.65 8.06
C LEU A 84 -3.99 -9.84 7.23
N GLY A 85 -5.30 -10.09 7.21
CA GLY A 85 -5.89 -11.17 6.42
C GLY A 85 -5.67 -10.95 4.92
N VAL A 86 -5.87 -9.73 4.46
CA VAL A 86 -5.66 -9.36 3.06
C VAL A 86 -4.17 -9.46 2.67
N LEU A 87 -3.26 -9.02 3.53
CA LEU A 87 -1.82 -9.14 3.28
C LEU A 87 -1.35 -10.59 3.22
N ARG A 88 -1.90 -11.47 4.07
CA ARG A 88 -1.53 -12.89 4.11
C ARG A 88 -2.09 -13.71 2.97
N TYR A 89 -3.35 -13.50 2.63
CA TYR A 89 -4.09 -14.39 1.73
C TYR A 89 -4.41 -13.77 0.38
N GLY A 90 -4.12 -12.47 0.22
CA GLY A 90 -4.51 -11.73 -0.99
C GLY A 90 -6.00 -11.46 -1.06
N ILE A 91 -6.44 -11.05 -2.23
CA ILE A 91 -7.85 -10.78 -2.51
C ILE A 91 -8.36 -11.58 -3.70
N ASP A 92 -9.62 -12.00 -3.62
CA ASP A 92 -10.28 -12.70 -4.72
C ASP A 92 -10.88 -11.70 -5.70
N LEU A 93 -10.50 -11.83 -6.96
CA LEU A 93 -10.98 -11.02 -8.07
C LEU A 93 -11.61 -11.92 -9.12
N LEU A 94 -12.74 -11.49 -9.65
CA LEU A 94 -13.43 -12.20 -10.72
C LEU A 94 -12.51 -12.30 -11.95
N GLY A 95 -12.39 -13.51 -12.48
CA GLY A 95 -11.55 -13.81 -13.65
C GLY A 95 -10.12 -14.24 -13.31
N LEU A 96 -9.67 -14.10 -12.07
CA LEU A 96 -8.39 -14.64 -11.64
C LEU A 96 -8.55 -16.05 -11.05
N ARG A 97 -7.63 -16.95 -11.41
CA ARG A 97 -7.63 -18.34 -10.89
C ARG A 97 -7.07 -18.44 -9.48
N LYS A 98 -6.25 -17.50 -9.08
CA LYS A 98 -5.60 -17.43 -7.78
C LYS A 98 -5.86 -16.06 -7.17
N PRO A 99 -5.86 -15.94 -5.83
CA PRO A 99 -5.93 -14.64 -5.17
C PRO A 99 -4.80 -13.72 -5.65
N LEU A 100 -5.13 -12.43 -5.82
CA LEU A 100 -4.14 -11.40 -6.08
C LEU A 100 -3.37 -11.12 -4.79
N GLN A 101 -2.06 -11.28 -4.81
CA GLN A 101 -1.21 -11.02 -3.65
C GLN A 101 -0.94 -9.53 -3.51
N LEU A 102 -1.03 -9.01 -2.28
CA LEU A 102 -0.80 -7.59 -2.00
C LEU A 102 0.54 -7.30 -1.35
N ALA A 103 1.27 -8.33 -0.95
CA ALA A 103 2.63 -8.24 -0.44
C ALA A 103 3.36 -9.58 -0.62
N GLN A 104 4.66 -9.52 -0.66
CA GLN A 104 5.52 -10.70 -0.57
C GLN A 104 6.25 -10.67 0.77
N PHE A 105 5.93 -11.59 1.66
CA PHE A 105 6.67 -11.78 2.90
C PHE A 105 8.06 -12.36 2.63
N LYS A 106 8.99 -12.09 3.54
CA LYS A 106 10.34 -12.62 3.45
C LYS A 106 10.30 -14.15 3.49
N PRO A 107 10.85 -14.84 2.48
CA PRO A 107 10.91 -16.31 2.52
C PRO A 107 11.88 -16.78 3.59
N ALA A 108 11.54 -17.89 4.25
CA ALA A 108 12.42 -18.52 5.25
C ALA A 108 13.76 -18.98 4.64
N LEU A 109 13.73 -19.44 3.40
CA LEU A 109 14.90 -19.88 2.65
C LEU A 109 14.99 -19.11 1.33
N ALA A 110 16.17 -18.60 1.02
CA ALA A 110 16.45 -17.84 -0.21
C ALA A 110 16.70 -18.74 -1.42
N LEU A 111 15.84 -19.76 -1.63
CA LEU A 111 16.03 -20.75 -2.70
C LEU A 111 15.35 -20.38 -4.01
N ASN A 112 14.33 -19.51 -3.97
CA ASN A 112 13.61 -19.10 -5.16
C ASN A 112 13.91 -17.63 -5.50
N PRO A 113 14.64 -17.37 -6.61
CA PRO A 113 15.01 -16.00 -7.02
C PRO A 113 13.79 -15.11 -7.31
N GLU A 114 12.69 -15.68 -7.82
CA GLU A 114 11.47 -14.92 -8.14
C GLU A 114 10.82 -14.39 -6.88
N ILE A 115 10.74 -15.18 -5.81
CA ILE A 115 10.21 -14.78 -4.52
C ILE A 115 11.06 -13.68 -3.90
N LEU A 116 12.39 -13.80 -3.99
CA LEU A 116 13.31 -12.75 -3.50
C LEU A 116 13.16 -11.45 -4.27
N THR A 117 13.02 -11.52 -5.60
CA THR A 117 12.78 -10.35 -6.45
C THR A 117 11.48 -9.67 -6.07
N ARG A 118 10.43 -10.44 -5.88
CA ARG A 118 9.11 -9.92 -5.44
C ARG A 118 9.18 -9.34 -4.03
N TYR A 119 9.88 -9.98 -3.11
CA TYR A 119 10.09 -9.45 -1.76
C TYR A 119 10.78 -8.08 -1.79
N LYS A 120 11.83 -7.93 -2.59
CA LYS A 120 12.55 -6.66 -2.77
C LYS A 120 11.73 -5.60 -3.49
N ALA A 121 10.75 -5.99 -4.27
CA ALA A 121 9.84 -5.08 -4.97
C ALA A 121 8.74 -4.51 -4.08
N ASN A 122 8.57 -4.98 -2.84
CA ASN A 122 7.64 -4.37 -1.89
C ASN A 122 7.94 -2.87 -1.75
N ARG A 123 6.88 -2.07 -1.79
CA ARG A 123 6.96 -0.62 -1.64
C ARG A 123 6.62 -0.24 -0.21
N LEU A 124 7.60 0.28 0.50
CA LEU A 124 7.44 0.82 1.85
C LEU A 124 7.38 2.35 1.75
N ARG A 125 6.34 2.96 2.28
CA ARG A 125 6.18 4.41 2.27
C ARG A 125 5.85 4.92 3.65
N VAL A 126 6.45 6.05 4.03
CA VAL A 126 6.10 6.83 5.21
C VAL A 126 5.40 8.12 4.77
N VAL A 127 4.24 8.39 5.36
CA VAL A 127 3.46 9.59 5.07
C VAL A 127 3.27 10.38 6.35
N ARG A 128 3.51 11.69 6.30
CA ARG A 128 3.31 12.61 7.41
C ARG A 128 1.97 13.30 7.31
N GLN A 129 1.37 13.59 8.46
CA GLN A 129 0.14 14.37 8.58
C GLN A 129 -0.97 13.84 7.67
N LEU A 130 -1.23 12.53 7.77
CA LEU A 130 -2.24 11.85 6.96
C LEU A 130 -3.64 12.16 7.47
N ARG A 131 -4.45 12.81 6.65
CA ARG A 131 -5.87 13.01 6.90
C ARG A 131 -6.64 11.77 6.45
N TYR A 132 -7.24 11.07 7.40
CA TYR A 132 -7.81 9.73 7.17
C TYR A 132 -9.35 9.71 7.09
N SER A 133 -10.01 10.73 7.58
CA SER A 133 -11.47 10.76 7.68
C SER A 133 -12.12 11.52 6.51
N LEU A 134 -13.31 11.07 6.10
CA LEU A 134 -14.18 11.79 5.18
C LEU A 134 -15.03 12.86 5.90
N HIS A 135 -15.08 12.83 7.24
CA HIS A 135 -15.98 13.64 8.04
C HIS A 135 -15.28 14.77 8.81
N HIS A 136 -13.97 14.72 8.95
CA HIS A 136 -13.17 15.74 9.65
C HIS A 136 -11.74 15.79 9.08
N GLU A 137 -11.02 16.86 9.43
CA GLU A 137 -9.68 17.15 8.93
C GLU A 137 -8.56 16.76 9.90
N ASN A 138 -8.85 15.94 10.91
CA ASN A 138 -7.82 15.43 11.81
C ASN A 138 -6.82 14.58 11.04
N SER A 139 -5.54 14.69 11.40
CA SER A 139 -4.44 13.94 10.80
C SER A 139 -3.78 13.01 11.79
N ILE A 140 -3.14 11.97 11.26
CA ILE A 140 -2.21 11.11 11.98
C ILE A 140 -0.80 11.57 11.62
N ASP A 141 0.07 11.72 12.61
CA ASP A 141 1.38 12.34 12.44
C ASP A 141 2.28 11.57 11.48
N LEU A 142 2.36 10.24 11.66
CA LEU A 142 3.11 9.34 10.80
C LEU A 142 2.30 8.08 10.52
N VAL A 143 2.23 7.68 9.26
CA VAL A 143 1.62 6.41 8.85
C VAL A 143 2.57 5.66 7.94
N LEU A 144 2.79 4.39 8.24
CA LEU A 144 3.61 3.49 7.45
C LEU A 144 2.72 2.64 6.54
N PHE A 145 3.09 2.60 5.26
CA PHE A 145 2.38 1.86 4.22
C PHE A 145 3.24 0.73 3.66
N LEU A 146 2.61 -0.39 3.38
CA LEU A 146 3.16 -1.49 2.61
C LEU A 146 2.33 -1.69 1.34
N ASN A 147 2.94 -1.46 0.18
CA ASN A 147 2.26 -1.57 -1.12
C ASN A 147 0.92 -0.83 -1.16
N GLY A 148 0.87 0.36 -0.60
CA GLY A 148 -0.32 1.20 -0.56
C GLY A 148 -1.31 0.89 0.56
N LEU A 149 -1.07 -0.12 1.39
CA LEU A 149 -1.91 -0.44 2.56
C LEU A 149 -1.30 0.13 3.84
N PRO A 150 -2.07 0.87 4.67
CA PRO A 150 -1.58 1.35 5.95
C PRO A 150 -1.40 0.17 6.91
N VAL A 151 -0.23 0.08 7.54
CA VAL A 151 0.14 -1.05 8.42
C VAL A 151 0.53 -0.63 9.84
N ALA A 152 0.96 0.61 10.03
CA ALA A 152 1.36 1.13 11.34
C ALA A 152 1.30 2.66 11.39
N THR A 153 1.19 3.19 12.61
CA THR A 153 1.24 4.63 12.91
C THR A 153 2.20 4.91 14.05
#